data_c091d4be2c2b8f6b15638a2e51d75686
#
_entry.id   c091d4be2c2b8f6b15638a2e51d75686
#
_cell.length_a   1.000
_cell.length_b   1.000
_cell.length_c   1.000
_cell.angle_alpha   90.00
_cell.angle_beta   90.00
_cell.angle_gamma   90.00
#
_symmetry.space_group_name_H-M   'P 1'
#
loop_
_entity.id
_entity.type
_entity.pdbx_description
1 polymer ?
#
loop_
_entity_poly.entity_id
_entity_poly.type
_entity_poly.pdbx_seq_one_letter_code
_entity_poly.pdbx_strand_id
1 'polypeptide(L)'
;PTPKEIASMHMTHLAHLLKVTSHGHFDKETAQQLRVLAQKSVGANDSAISIQITQTIQQIELLDSQLEKIEAEMTDIMKFNDSVIMTIPGIGYINGGMILGEIGDIHRFSNPNKLLAFAGLDPSVYQSGNFQAKTTRMSKRGSRVLRYALVNAAWNVVRNNATFKAYYDVKRAKGDPITMHFGHCAGKLVRIIWKMLTDEVEF
;
A
#
# COMPACT_ATOMS: atom_id res chain seq x y z
N PRO A 1 20.32 -13.86 -15.09
CA PRO A 1 21.78 -14.12 -15.15
C PRO A 1 22.23 -14.89 -13.92
N THR A 2 23.11 -15.86 -14.14
CA THR A 2 23.75 -16.66 -13.10
C THR A 2 24.96 -15.92 -12.52
N PRO A 3 25.46 -16.29 -11.33
CA PRO A 3 26.71 -15.72 -10.80
C PRO A 3 27.88 -15.87 -11.80
N LYS A 4 27.94 -16.99 -12.52
CA LYS A 4 28.97 -17.24 -13.54
C LYS A 4 28.89 -16.27 -14.71
N GLU A 5 27.70 -15.97 -15.21
CA GLU A 5 27.48 -14.98 -16.28
C GLU A 5 27.88 -13.58 -15.83
N ILE A 6 27.49 -13.16 -14.63
CA ILE A 6 27.88 -11.86 -14.07
C ILE A 6 29.39 -11.77 -13.88
N ALA A 7 30.03 -12.82 -13.36
CA ALA A 7 31.48 -12.88 -13.17
C ALA A 7 32.26 -12.78 -14.49
N SER A 8 31.72 -13.34 -15.59
CA SER A 8 32.34 -13.32 -16.93
C SER A 8 32.04 -12.06 -17.73
N MET A 9 31.05 -11.28 -17.34
CA MET A 9 30.62 -10.07 -18.07
C MET A 9 31.74 -9.01 -18.09
N HIS A 10 31.92 -8.32 -19.22
CA HIS A 10 32.89 -7.25 -19.31
C HIS A 10 32.49 -6.08 -18.38
N MET A 11 33.48 -5.55 -17.65
CA MET A 11 33.22 -4.55 -16.59
C MET A 11 32.51 -3.29 -17.10
N THR A 12 32.87 -2.78 -18.26
CA THR A 12 32.24 -1.59 -18.84
C THR A 12 30.79 -1.87 -19.23
N HIS A 13 30.49 -3.07 -19.71
CA HIS A 13 29.11 -3.48 -20.02
C HIS A 13 28.28 -3.64 -18.77
N LEU A 14 28.81 -4.31 -17.74
CA LEU A 14 28.11 -4.47 -16.44
C LEU A 14 27.83 -3.10 -15.79
N ALA A 15 28.81 -2.19 -15.76
CA ALA A 15 28.65 -0.86 -15.21
C ALA A 15 27.62 -0.02 -15.99
N HIS A 16 27.63 -0.12 -17.33
CA HIS A 16 26.65 0.56 -18.18
C HIS A 16 25.23 0.03 -17.94
N LEU A 17 25.07 -1.30 -17.92
CA LEU A 17 23.79 -1.95 -17.65
C LEU A 17 23.22 -1.53 -16.29
N LEU A 18 24.01 -1.60 -15.24
CA LEU A 18 23.60 -1.19 -13.89
C LEU A 18 23.21 0.30 -13.82
N LYS A 19 23.99 1.16 -14.49
CA LYS A 19 23.70 2.60 -14.52
C LYS A 19 22.39 2.92 -15.24
N VAL A 20 22.14 2.28 -16.37
CA VAL A 20 20.90 2.48 -17.15
C VAL A 20 19.69 1.94 -16.40
N THR A 21 19.74 0.71 -15.92
CA THR A 21 18.61 0.06 -15.25
C THR A 21 18.26 0.65 -13.87
N SER A 22 19.25 1.26 -13.21
CA SER A 22 19.04 1.94 -11.91
C SER A 22 18.79 3.45 -12.04
N HIS A 23 18.57 3.97 -13.24
CA HIS A 23 18.46 5.41 -13.48
C HIS A 23 19.61 6.25 -12.89
N GLY A 24 20.83 5.67 -12.94
CA GLY A 24 22.05 6.32 -12.47
C GLY A 24 22.38 6.12 -10.98
N HIS A 25 21.59 5.34 -10.24
CA HIS A 25 21.85 5.06 -8.81
C HIS A 25 23.05 4.13 -8.60
N PHE A 26 23.34 3.25 -9.54
CA PHE A 26 24.49 2.33 -9.46
C PHE A 26 25.61 2.79 -10.41
N ASP A 27 26.81 2.78 -9.88
CA ASP A 27 28.01 3.23 -10.56
C ASP A 27 28.98 2.08 -10.89
N LYS A 28 30.18 2.45 -11.34
CA LYS A 28 31.24 1.49 -11.67
C LYS A 28 31.75 0.74 -10.41
N GLU A 29 31.72 1.37 -9.25
CA GLU A 29 32.16 0.77 -8.00
C GLU A 29 31.20 -0.36 -7.60
N THR A 30 29.89 -0.09 -7.66
CA THR A 30 28.85 -1.10 -7.44
C THR A 30 28.98 -2.28 -8.40
N ALA A 31 29.28 -2.00 -9.69
CA ALA A 31 29.51 -3.06 -10.69
C ALA A 31 30.73 -3.93 -10.32
N GLN A 32 31.80 -3.33 -9.82
CA GLN A 32 33.00 -4.04 -9.38
C GLN A 32 32.73 -4.91 -8.16
N GLN A 33 32.01 -4.39 -7.17
CA GLN A 33 31.59 -5.14 -5.97
C GLN A 33 30.71 -6.34 -6.36
N LEU A 34 29.72 -6.12 -7.23
CA LEU A 34 28.84 -7.19 -7.73
C LEU A 34 29.64 -8.29 -8.43
N ARG A 35 30.59 -7.93 -9.27
CA ARG A 35 31.45 -8.90 -9.96
C ARG A 35 32.30 -9.72 -9.01
N VAL A 36 32.90 -9.09 -7.99
CA VAL A 36 33.68 -9.79 -6.96
C VAL A 36 32.80 -10.75 -6.15
N LEU A 37 31.59 -10.33 -5.79
CA LEU A 37 30.62 -11.19 -5.09
C LEU A 37 30.19 -12.37 -5.98
N ALA A 38 29.95 -12.13 -7.26
CA ALA A 38 29.60 -13.17 -8.22
C ALA A 38 30.73 -14.22 -8.40
N GLN A 39 31.98 -13.78 -8.41
CA GLN A 39 33.16 -14.68 -8.50
C GLN A 39 33.31 -15.57 -7.26
N LYS A 40 32.89 -15.10 -6.08
CA LYS A 40 32.97 -15.84 -4.82
C LYS A 40 31.66 -16.56 -4.48
N SER A 41 30.64 -16.43 -5.32
CA SER A 41 29.33 -16.99 -5.05
C SER A 41 29.37 -18.52 -5.10
N VAL A 42 28.79 -19.16 -4.09
CA VAL A 42 28.51 -20.61 -4.05
C VAL A 42 27.13 -20.94 -4.67
N GLY A 43 26.46 -19.95 -5.27
CA GLY A 43 25.16 -20.11 -5.91
C GLY A 43 25.22 -21.11 -7.09
N ALA A 44 24.15 -21.87 -7.24
CA ALA A 44 24.02 -22.81 -8.34
C ALA A 44 23.99 -22.08 -9.70
N ASN A 45 24.74 -22.59 -10.68
CA ASN A 45 24.67 -22.14 -12.07
C ASN A 45 23.62 -22.96 -12.82
N ASP A 46 22.37 -22.93 -12.35
CA ASP A 46 21.29 -23.71 -12.94
C ASP A 46 20.51 -22.84 -13.93
N SER A 47 20.47 -23.31 -15.17
CA SER A 47 19.74 -22.66 -16.26
C SER A 47 18.21 -22.61 -15.97
N ALA A 48 17.67 -23.61 -15.27
CA ALA A 48 16.25 -23.64 -14.92
C ALA A 48 15.89 -22.52 -13.95
N ILE A 49 16.74 -22.25 -12.96
CA ILE A 49 16.57 -21.10 -12.05
C ILE A 49 16.65 -19.77 -12.80
N SER A 50 17.59 -19.64 -13.74
CA SER A 50 17.72 -18.43 -14.55
C SER A 50 16.48 -18.18 -15.42
N ILE A 51 15.92 -19.22 -16.02
CA ILE A 51 14.66 -19.15 -16.78
C ILE A 51 13.51 -18.73 -15.86
N GLN A 52 13.40 -19.34 -14.69
CA GLN A 52 12.34 -19.04 -13.71
C GLN A 52 12.39 -17.57 -13.24
N ILE A 53 13.57 -17.05 -12.95
CA ILE A 53 13.75 -15.63 -12.59
C ILE A 53 13.32 -14.74 -13.75
N THR A 54 13.75 -15.03 -14.99
CA THR A 54 13.38 -14.24 -16.17
C THR A 54 11.87 -14.24 -16.39
N GLN A 55 11.21 -15.39 -16.30
CA GLN A 55 9.75 -15.50 -16.42
C GLN A 55 9.03 -14.74 -15.31
N THR A 56 9.53 -14.80 -14.08
CA THR A 56 8.95 -14.04 -12.95
C THR A 56 9.04 -12.53 -13.18
N ILE A 57 10.19 -12.05 -13.69
CA ILE A 57 10.35 -10.62 -14.04
C ILE A 57 9.36 -10.21 -15.13
N GLN A 58 9.23 -11.00 -16.19
CA GLN A 58 8.28 -10.73 -17.28
C GLN A 58 6.82 -10.70 -16.78
N GLN A 59 6.46 -11.56 -15.81
CA GLN A 59 5.15 -11.54 -15.19
C GLN A 59 4.93 -10.25 -14.37
N ILE A 60 5.94 -9.79 -13.64
CA ILE A 60 5.88 -8.53 -12.89
C ILE A 60 5.69 -7.36 -13.86
N GLU A 61 6.49 -7.26 -14.92
CA GLU A 61 6.38 -6.20 -15.93
C GLU A 61 5.01 -6.18 -16.62
N LEU A 62 4.45 -7.37 -16.91
CA LEU A 62 3.11 -7.48 -17.46
C LEU A 62 2.05 -6.98 -16.48
N LEU A 63 2.14 -7.37 -15.20
CA LEU A 63 1.20 -6.94 -14.16
C LEU A 63 1.29 -5.43 -13.92
N ASP A 64 2.49 -4.86 -13.91
CA ASP A 64 2.70 -3.41 -13.76
C ASP A 64 2.04 -2.66 -14.92
N SER A 65 2.24 -3.11 -16.18
CA SER A 65 1.56 -2.52 -17.35
C SER A 65 0.03 -2.63 -17.28
N GLN A 66 -0.49 -3.72 -16.73
CA GLN A 66 -1.94 -3.88 -16.55
C GLN A 66 -2.48 -2.96 -15.45
N LEU A 67 -1.74 -2.80 -14.36
CA LEU A 67 -2.07 -1.87 -13.27
C LEU A 67 -2.12 -0.42 -13.77
N GLU A 68 -1.12 0.03 -14.52
CA GLU A 68 -1.09 1.37 -15.10
C GLU A 68 -2.34 1.66 -15.95
N LYS A 69 -2.80 0.70 -16.76
CA LYS A 69 -4.02 0.85 -17.57
C LYS A 69 -5.27 0.97 -16.69
N ILE A 70 -5.39 0.12 -15.66
CA ILE A 70 -6.54 0.15 -14.74
C ILE A 70 -6.55 1.47 -13.96
N GLU A 71 -5.40 1.93 -13.49
CA GLU A 71 -5.28 3.20 -12.76
C GLU A 71 -5.61 4.41 -13.65
N ALA A 72 -5.24 4.37 -14.94
CA ALA A 72 -5.61 5.41 -15.89
C ALA A 72 -7.14 5.45 -16.11
N GLU A 73 -7.78 4.32 -16.38
CA GLU A 73 -9.23 4.24 -16.55
C GLU A 73 -9.97 4.66 -15.26
N MET A 74 -9.51 4.19 -14.10
CA MET A 74 -10.08 4.59 -12.81
C MET A 74 -9.97 6.10 -12.59
N THR A 75 -8.82 6.69 -12.95
CA THR A 75 -8.60 8.13 -12.86
C THR A 75 -9.56 8.89 -13.77
N ASP A 76 -9.79 8.41 -14.99
CA ASP A 76 -10.69 9.06 -15.94
C ASP A 76 -12.15 8.98 -15.47
N ILE A 77 -12.59 7.84 -14.94
CA ILE A 77 -13.93 7.70 -14.34
C ILE A 77 -14.08 8.67 -13.14
N MET A 78 -13.06 8.72 -12.28
CA MET A 78 -13.13 9.51 -11.06
C MET A 78 -13.03 11.03 -11.28
N LYS A 79 -12.52 11.50 -12.42
CA LYS A 79 -12.54 12.93 -12.81
C LYS A 79 -13.97 13.47 -13.01
N PHE A 80 -14.90 12.60 -13.38
CA PHE A 80 -16.31 12.94 -13.59
C PHE A 80 -17.19 12.55 -12.40
N ASN A 81 -16.58 12.07 -11.32
CA ASN A 81 -17.29 11.66 -10.11
C ASN A 81 -17.22 12.77 -9.06
N ASP A 82 -18.33 13.46 -8.82
CA ASP A 82 -18.46 14.57 -7.88
C ASP A 82 -18.68 14.11 -6.43
N SER A 83 -18.18 12.92 -6.06
CA SER A 83 -18.36 12.41 -4.71
C SER A 83 -17.69 13.31 -3.66
N VAL A 84 -18.44 13.61 -2.63
CA VAL A 84 -17.99 14.47 -1.50
C VAL A 84 -16.69 13.98 -0.84
N ILE A 85 -16.37 12.69 -0.87
CA ILE A 85 -15.12 12.19 -0.30
C ILE A 85 -13.85 12.70 -1.01
N MET A 86 -13.99 13.17 -2.24
CA MET A 86 -12.89 13.76 -3.00
C MET A 86 -12.46 15.13 -2.46
N THR A 87 -13.28 15.77 -1.63
CA THR A 87 -12.93 17.01 -0.94
C THR A 87 -11.99 16.79 0.25
N ILE A 88 -11.79 15.53 0.69
CA ILE A 88 -10.87 15.21 1.79
C ILE A 88 -9.42 15.41 1.32
N PRO A 89 -8.63 16.31 1.94
CA PRO A 89 -7.25 16.55 1.55
C PRO A 89 -6.39 15.28 1.68
N GLY A 90 -5.81 14.84 0.55
CA GLY A 90 -4.98 13.64 0.49
C GLY A 90 -5.69 12.38 -0.02
N ILE A 91 -6.97 12.44 -0.35
CA ILE A 91 -7.64 11.39 -1.11
C ILE A 91 -7.53 11.73 -2.61
N GLY A 92 -6.71 10.98 -3.33
CA GLY A 92 -6.62 11.07 -4.79
C GLY A 92 -7.58 10.11 -5.49
N TYR A 93 -7.69 10.22 -6.82
CA TYR A 93 -8.63 9.45 -7.64
C TYR A 93 -8.55 7.94 -7.42
N ILE A 94 -7.36 7.36 -7.33
CA ILE A 94 -7.19 5.92 -7.13
C ILE A 94 -7.74 5.48 -5.77
N ASN A 95 -7.32 6.14 -4.68
CA ASN A 95 -7.83 5.81 -3.35
C ASN A 95 -9.33 6.09 -3.21
N GLY A 96 -9.81 7.19 -3.77
CA GLY A 96 -11.24 7.54 -3.80
C GLY A 96 -12.05 6.49 -4.54
N GLY A 97 -11.61 6.10 -5.75
CA GLY A 97 -12.25 5.07 -6.56
C GLY A 97 -12.29 3.71 -5.87
N MET A 98 -11.18 3.29 -5.24
CA MET A 98 -11.13 2.05 -4.47
C MET A 98 -12.11 2.09 -3.27
N ILE A 99 -12.18 3.21 -2.55
CA ILE A 99 -13.08 3.38 -1.40
C ILE A 99 -14.53 3.33 -1.87
N LEU A 100 -14.91 4.12 -2.89
CA LEU A 100 -16.27 4.17 -3.41
C LEU A 100 -16.71 2.85 -4.02
N GLY A 101 -15.84 2.21 -4.81
CA GLY A 101 -16.13 0.93 -5.44
C GLY A 101 -16.39 -0.18 -4.41
N GLU A 102 -15.62 -0.22 -3.32
CA GLU A 102 -15.82 -1.21 -2.25
C GLU A 102 -17.02 -0.88 -1.35
N ILE A 103 -17.29 0.39 -1.10
CA ILE A 103 -18.47 0.81 -0.34
C ILE A 103 -19.75 0.56 -1.15
N GLY A 104 -19.76 0.88 -2.44
CA GLY A 104 -20.97 0.89 -3.24
C GLY A 104 -22.04 1.83 -2.63
N ASP A 105 -23.22 1.31 -2.36
CA ASP A 105 -24.27 2.08 -1.68
C ASP A 105 -23.96 2.22 -0.18
N ILE A 106 -23.82 3.46 0.29
CA ILE A 106 -23.52 3.75 1.71
C ILE A 106 -24.70 3.37 2.63
N HIS A 107 -25.92 3.41 2.13
CA HIS A 107 -27.13 3.13 2.93
C HIS A 107 -27.22 1.65 3.38
N ARG A 108 -26.46 0.74 2.77
CA ARG A 108 -26.33 -0.64 3.28
C ARG A 108 -25.65 -0.71 4.65
N PHE A 109 -24.98 0.36 5.08
CA PHE A 109 -24.33 0.46 6.38
C PHE A 109 -25.14 1.36 7.31
N SER A 110 -26.01 0.81 8.15
CA SER A 110 -26.91 1.57 9.04
C SER A 110 -26.19 2.47 10.08
N ASN A 111 -24.87 2.30 10.23
CA ASN A 111 -24.03 3.14 11.08
C ASN A 111 -22.55 2.98 10.72
N PRO A 112 -21.68 3.93 11.13
CA PRO A 112 -20.26 3.91 10.77
C PRO A 112 -19.48 2.71 11.32
N ASN A 113 -19.96 2.06 12.40
CA ASN A 113 -19.28 0.90 12.96
C ASN A 113 -19.46 -0.35 12.06
N LYS A 114 -20.57 -0.44 11.31
CA LYS A 114 -20.75 -1.50 10.31
C LYS A 114 -19.79 -1.34 9.12
N LEU A 115 -19.58 -0.11 8.65
CA LEU A 115 -18.57 0.18 7.64
C LEU A 115 -17.16 -0.10 8.18
N LEU A 116 -16.88 0.25 9.43
CA LEU A 116 -15.61 -0.04 10.09
C LEU A 116 -15.35 -1.55 10.17
N ALA A 117 -16.35 -2.34 10.53
CA ALA A 117 -16.27 -3.80 10.58
C ALA A 117 -16.13 -4.40 9.17
N PHE A 118 -16.85 -3.85 8.18
CA PHE A 118 -16.72 -4.26 6.77
C PHE A 118 -15.32 -4.01 6.22
N ALA A 119 -14.65 -2.94 6.64
CA ALA A 119 -13.23 -2.70 6.34
C ALA A 119 -12.29 -3.60 7.17
N GLY A 120 -12.79 -4.29 8.20
CA GLY A 120 -11.99 -5.08 9.14
C GLY A 120 -11.02 -4.24 9.97
N LEU A 121 -11.40 -2.99 10.24
CA LEU A 121 -10.66 -2.02 11.07
C LEU A 121 -11.16 -1.98 12.52
N ASP A 122 -12.21 -2.73 12.83
CA ASP A 122 -12.76 -2.88 14.16
C ASP A 122 -11.82 -3.69 15.07
N PRO A 123 -11.83 -3.44 16.39
CA PRO A 123 -11.05 -4.25 17.32
C PRO A 123 -11.62 -5.67 17.41
N SER A 124 -10.74 -6.67 17.41
CA SER A 124 -11.15 -8.04 17.70
C SER A 124 -11.57 -8.16 19.17
N VAL A 125 -12.74 -8.73 19.40
CA VAL A 125 -13.22 -9.01 20.76
C VAL A 125 -12.65 -10.36 21.20
N TYR A 126 -11.95 -10.35 22.32
CA TYR A 126 -11.45 -11.58 22.96
C TYR A 126 -11.99 -11.61 24.40
N GLN A 127 -13.14 -12.24 24.55
CA GLN A 127 -13.84 -12.38 25.83
C GLN A 127 -14.28 -13.82 26.00
N SER A 128 -14.03 -14.39 27.16
CA SER A 128 -14.52 -15.72 27.55
C SER A 128 -14.90 -15.70 29.04
N GLY A 129 -16.18 -15.83 29.32
CA GLY A 129 -16.68 -15.70 30.69
C GLY A 129 -16.30 -14.34 31.32
N ASN A 130 -15.62 -14.38 32.46
CA ASN A 130 -15.12 -13.18 33.15
C ASN A 130 -13.80 -12.64 32.61
N PHE A 131 -13.20 -13.26 31.59
CA PHE A 131 -11.95 -12.81 31.00
C PHE A 131 -12.17 -11.78 29.91
N GLN A 132 -11.55 -10.60 30.06
CA GLN A 132 -11.45 -9.59 29.02
C GLN A 132 -9.97 -9.38 28.68
N ALA A 133 -9.61 -9.48 27.41
CA ALA A 133 -8.26 -9.19 26.97
C ALA A 133 -7.91 -7.72 27.18
N LYS A 134 -6.75 -7.45 27.81
CA LYS A 134 -6.23 -6.08 28.04
C LYS A 134 -5.84 -5.37 26.75
N THR A 135 -5.51 -6.13 25.68
CA THR A 135 -5.12 -5.58 24.37
C THR A 135 -5.93 -6.25 23.28
N THR A 136 -6.46 -5.44 22.37
CA THR A 136 -7.21 -5.92 21.21
C THR A 136 -6.44 -5.61 19.94
N ARG A 137 -6.47 -6.56 19.00
CA ARG A 137 -5.89 -6.36 17.65
C ARG A 137 -7.02 -6.02 16.67
N MET A 138 -6.65 -5.41 15.54
CA MET A 138 -7.57 -5.21 14.43
C MET A 138 -8.11 -6.56 13.93
N SER A 139 -9.44 -6.66 13.71
CA SER A 139 -10.09 -7.94 13.34
C SER A 139 -9.62 -8.49 11.99
N LYS A 140 -9.38 -7.60 11.03
CA LYS A 140 -8.99 -7.90 9.64
C LYS A 140 -9.95 -8.85 8.89
N ARG A 141 -11.17 -9.04 9.40
CA ARG A 141 -12.17 -9.97 8.85
C ARG A 141 -12.94 -9.42 7.65
N GLY A 142 -12.85 -8.13 7.39
CA GLY A 142 -13.57 -7.46 6.31
C GLY A 142 -12.81 -7.39 4.99
N SER A 143 -13.23 -6.48 4.10
CA SER A 143 -12.59 -6.24 2.81
C SER A 143 -11.13 -5.83 2.97
N ARG A 144 -10.25 -6.58 2.33
CA ARG A 144 -8.81 -6.28 2.29
C ARG A 144 -8.53 -5.04 1.45
N VAL A 145 -9.27 -4.87 0.36
CA VAL A 145 -9.11 -3.77 -0.58
C VAL A 145 -9.53 -2.46 0.07
N LEU A 146 -10.72 -2.43 0.68
CA LEU A 146 -11.20 -1.25 1.41
C LEU A 146 -10.25 -0.87 2.56
N ARG A 147 -9.79 -1.83 3.33
CA ARG A 147 -8.83 -1.59 4.41
C ARG A 147 -7.52 -0.99 3.89
N TYR A 148 -6.98 -1.54 2.80
CA TYR A 148 -5.77 -1.02 2.16
C TYR A 148 -5.96 0.43 1.71
N ALA A 149 -7.04 0.72 0.97
CA ALA A 149 -7.35 2.07 0.50
C ALA A 149 -7.52 3.06 1.65
N LEU A 150 -8.23 2.68 2.72
CA LEU A 150 -8.46 3.53 3.90
C LEU A 150 -7.18 3.80 4.70
N VAL A 151 -6.28 2.83 4.82
CA VAL A 151 -4.99 3.03 5.51
C VAL A 151 -4.09 3.95 4.69
N ASN A 152 -4.03 3.77 3.36
CA ASN A 152 -3.29 4.67 2.46
C ASN A 152 -3.88 6.08 2.44
N ALA A 153 -5.21 6.20 2.38
CA ALA A 153 -5.89 7.48 2.51
C ALA A 153 -5.56 8.16 3.84
N ALA A 154 -5.62 7.43 4.96
CA ALA A 154 -5.27 7.97 6.27
C ALA A 154 -3.83 8.47 6.35
N TRP A 155 -2.87 7.76 5.73
CA TRP A 155 -1.49 8.22 5.61
C TRP A 155 -1.40 9.58 4.92
N ASN A 156 -2.08 9.73 3.80
CA ASN A 156 -2.07 10.98 3.02
C ASN A 156 -2.82 12.10 3.75
N VAL A 157 -3.98 11.80 4.36
CA VAL A 157 -4.78 12.78 5.11
C VAL A 157 -3.99 13.31 6.32
N VAL A 158 -3.26 12.47 7.04
CA VAL A 158 -2.39 12.91 8.15
C VAL A 158 -1.33 13.92 7.68
N ARG A 159 -0.83 13.79 6.45
CA ARG A 159 0.17 14.70 5.88
C ARG A 159 -0.44 16.02 5.38
N ASN A 160 -1.69 16.01 4.96
CA ASN A 160 -2.36 17.13 4.30
C ASN A 160 -3.41 17.85 5.16
N ASN A 161 -3.69 17.34 6.38
CA ASN A 161 -4.68 17.94 7.29
C ASN A 161 -4.14 18.06 8.72
N ALA A 162 -4.12 19.28 9.24
CA ALA A 162 -3.55 19.60 10.56
C ALA A 162 -4.28 18.89 11.72
N THR A 163 -5.60 18.72 11.63
CA THR A 163 -6.41 18.06 12.67
C THR A 163 -6.09 16.56 12.73
N PHE A 164 -5.95 15.90 11.58
CA PHE A 164 -5.53 14.50 11.51
C PHE A 164 -4.08 14.32 11.96
N LYS A 165 -3.20 15.26 11.61
CA LYS A 165 -1.82 15.25 12.07
C LYS A 165 -1.75 15.35 13.60
N ALA A 166 -2.45 16.29 14.21
CA ALA A 166 -2.50 16.42 15.67
C ALA A 166 -3.03 15.14 16.34
N TYR A 167 -4.08 14.54 15.78
CA TYR A 167 -4.62 13.27 16.27
C TYR A 167 -3.61 12.13 16.18
N TYR A 168 -2.87 12.04 15.06
CA TYR A 168 -1.80 11.07 14.86
C TYR A 168 -0.67 11.27 15.89
N ASP A 169 -0.23 12.52 16.10
CA ASP A 169 0.87 12.84 17.02
C ASP A 169 0.51 12.47 18.48
N VAL A 170 -0.74 12.71 18.90
CA VAL A 170 -1.24 12.27 20.21
C VAL A 170 -1.22 10.74 20.36
N LYS A 171 -1.55 10.00 19.29
CA LYS A 171 -1.49 8.54 19.33
C LYS A 171 -0.05 8.05 19.35
N ARG A 172 0.83 8.66 18.55
CA ARG A 172 2.25 8.34 18.50
C ARG A 172 2.94 8.54 19.86
N ALA A 173 2.59 9.59 20.60
CA ALA A 173 3.17 9.86 21.92
C ALA A 173 2.88 8.76 22.96
N LYS A 174 1.92 7.86 22.70
CA LYS A 174 1.60 6.72 23.57
C LYS A 174 2.53 5.51 23.40
N GLY A 175 3.48 5.57 22.46
CA GLY A 175 4.50 4.54 22.27
C GLY A 175 4.05 3.29 21.48
N ASP A 176 2.86 3.31 20.88
CA ASP A 176 2.38 2.20 20.04
C ASP A 176 3.16 2.09 18.71
N PRO A 177 3.21 0.92 18.03
CA PRO A 177 3.81 0.79 16.72
C PRO A 177 3.18 1.70 15.66
N ILE A 178 3.98 2.21 14.71
CA ILE A 178 3.55 3.13 13.64
C ILE A 178 2.31 2.63 12.88
N THR A 179 2.26 1.34 12.58
CA THR A 179 1.12 0.72 11.88
C THR A 179 -0.20 0.82 12.66
N MET A 180 -0.15 0.86 14.00
CA MET A 180 -1.33 0.99 14.84
C MET A 180 -1.88 2.43 14.81
N HIS A 181 -1.00 3.44 14.72
CA HIS A 181 -1.42 4.85 14.65
C HIS A 181 -2.22 5.14 13.38
N PHE A 182 -1.78 4.62 12.24
CA PHE A 182 -2.53 4.74 10.99
C PHE A 182 -3.84 3.96 11.00
N GLY A 183 -3.89 2.82 11.69
CA GLY A 183 -5.13 2.10 11.94
C GLY A 183 -6.17 2.94 12.71
N HIS A 184 -5.73 3.69 13.72
CA HIS A 184 -6.60 4.63 14.45
C HIS A 184 -7.06 5.79 13.57
N CYS A 185 -6.17 6.37 12.75
CA CYS A 185 -6.51 7.42 11.81
C CYS A 185 -7.48 6.92 10.74
N ALA A 186 -7.26 5.71 10.19
CA ALA A 186 -8.17 5.08 9.24
C ALA A 186 -9.55 4.84 9.87
N GLY A 187 -9.62 4.38 11.11
CA GLY A 187 -10.89 4.21 11.83
C GLY A 187 -11.65 5.53 12.07
N LYS A 188 -10.92 6.65 12.29
CA LYS A 188 -11.52 7.98 12.34
C LYS A 188 -12.01 8.42 10.95
N LEU A 189 -11.20 8.19 9.91
CA LEU A 189 -11.54 8.53 8.53
C LEU A 189 -12.79 7.79 8.05
N VAL A 190 -12.94 6.50 8.37
CA VAL A 190 -14.15 5.71 8.06
C VAL A 190 -15.41 6.38 8.59
N ARG A 191 -15.39 6.87 9.83
CA ARG A 191 -16.58 7.54 10.43
C ARG A 191 -16.91 8.85 9.72
N ILE A 192 -15.89 9.58 9.31
CA ILE A 192 -16.05 10.82 8.55
C ILE A 192 -16.59 10.50 7.15
N ILE A 193 -16.00 9.56 6.43
CA ILE A 193 -16.47 9.13 5.11
C ILE A 193 -17.93 8.65 5.17
N TRP A 194 -18.28 7.84 6.18
CA TRP A 194 -19.65 7.39 6.35
C TRP A 194 -20.62 8.57 6.51
N LYS A 195 -20.25 9.55 7.36
CA LYS A 195 -21.09 10.74 7.59
C LYS A 195 -21.20 11.59 6.33
N MET A 196 -20.09 11.85 5.65
CA MET A 196 -20.05 12.64 4.41
C MET A 196 -20.93 12.03 3.33
N LEU A 197 -20.80 10.71 3.08
CA LEU A 197 -21.58 10.01 2.06
C LEU A 197 -23.07 9.88 2.42
N THR A 198 -23.40 9.79 3.71
CA THR A 198 -24.80 9.67 4.18
C THR A 198 -25.54 11.00 4.11
N ASP A 199 -24.87 12.10 4.43
CA ASP A 199 -25.45 13.43 4.52
C ASP A 199 -25.16 14.29 3.28
N GLU A 200 -24.36 13.77 2.32
CA GLU A 200 -23.90 14.49 1.11
C GLU A 200 -23.21 15.83 1.44
N VAL A 201 -22.37 15.83 2.49
CA VAL A 201 -21.65 17.05 2.94
C VAL A 201 -20.16 16.92 2.64
N GLU A 202 -19.54 18.05 2.26
CA GLU A 202 -18.09 18.16 2.06
C GLU A 202 -17.31 18.09 3.38
N PHE A 203 -16.01 17.85 3.26
CA PHE A 203 -15.09 17.72 4.40
C PHE A 203 -14.78 19.06 5.08
#